data_4802065c316b9d1ca31f2d59d8fa8366
#
_entry.id   4802065c316b9d1ca31f2d59d8fa8366
#
_cell.length_a   1.000
_cell.length_b   1.000
_cell.length_c   1.000
_cell.angle_alpha   90.00
_cell.angle_beta   90.00
_cell.angle_gamma   90.00
#
_symmetry.space_group_name_H-M   'P 1'
#
loop_
_entity.id
_entity.type
_entity.pdbx_description
1 polymer ?
#
loop_
_entity_poly.entity_id
_entity_poly.type
_entity_poly.pdbx_seq_one_letter_code
_entity_poly.pdbx_strand_id
1 'polypeptide(L)'
;MKRVALLVQYDGSHYSGWQKQKNATTVQEILDRALLKITNHKVKTFAAGRTDAGVHASGQVVHFDVDCVFPGNSYAELLNSVLPSTIRILESVEVKDSWHACYSAVYRHYRYVINNSKFPNLFINNWSWHRYQKVLDEVLMLNASRKICLLYTSPSPRDLP
;
A
#
# COMPACT_ATOMS: atom_id res chain seq x y z
N MET A 1 -15.50 19.07 9.18
CA MET A 1 -14.92 17.86 8.57
C MET A 1 -13.41 18.07 8.50
N LYS A 2 -12.60 17.08 8.84
CA LYS A 2 -11.13 17.16 8.79
C LYS A 2 -10.57 16.06 7.90
N ARG A 3 -9.43 16.31 7.28
CA ARG A 3 -8.69 15.32 6.49
C ARG A 3 -7.59 14.71 7.31
N VAL A 4 -7.57 13.37 7.37
CA VAL A 4 -6.56 12.60 8.09
C VAL A 4 -5.77 11.75 7.10
N ALA A 5 -4.45 11.87 7.17
CA ALA A 5 -3.52 11.01 6.44
C ALA A 5 -3.06 9.86 7.34
N LEU A 6 -2.90 8.69 6.75
CA LEU A 6 -2.41 7.47 7.38
C LEU A 6 -1.19 6.95 6.63
N LEU A 7 -0.20 6.48 7.36
CA LEU A 7 0.87 5.64 6.85
C LEU A 7 0.52 4.18 7.15
N VAL A 8 0.25 3.40 6.10
CA VAL A 8 -0.31 2.04 6.20
C VAL A 8 0.71 1.01 5.74
N GLN A 9 0.96 0.03 6.59
CA GLN A 9 1.74 -1.16 6.27
C GLN A 9 0.80 -2.36 6.14
N TYR A 10 1.02 -3.23 5.14
CA TYR A 10 0.22 -4.45 5.03
C TYR A 10 0.96 -5.60 4.34
N ASP A 11 0.65 -6.82 4.79
CA ASP A 11 0.96 -8.04 4.09
C ASP A 11 -0.14 -8.32 3.06
N GLY A 12 0.20 -8.17 1.78
CA GLY A 12 -0.72 -8.32 0.66
C GLY A 12 -1.09 -9.76 0.33
N SER A 13 -0.43 -10.77 0.90
CA SER A 13 -0.58 -12.19 0.52
C SER A 13 -2.01 -12.70 0.56
N HIS A 14 -2.81 -12.15 1.48
CA HIS A 14 -4.20 -12.57 1.70
C HIS A 14 -5.24 -11.64 1.06
N TYR A 15 -4.80 -10.67 0.25
CA TYR A 15 -5.67 -9.64 -0.32
C TYR A 15 -5.61 -9.65 -1.85
N SER A 16 -6.76 -9.40 -2.47
CA SER A 16 -6.89 -9.21 -3.90
C SER A 16 -6.52 -7.78 -4.33
N GLY A 17 -5.41 -7.29 -3.77
CA GLY A 17 -4.90 -5.95 -3.97
C GLY A 17 -5.51 -4.88 -3.06
N TRP A 18 -5.17 -3.64 -3.37
CA TRP A 18 -5.65 -2.49 -2.60
C TRP A 18 -7.13 -2.20 -2.85
N GLN A 19 -7.51 -2.00 -4.11
CA GLN A 19 -8.78 -1.41 -4.51
C GLN A 19 -9.98 -2.31 -4.17
N LYS A 20 -10.99 -1.75 -3.49
CA LYS A 20 -12.24 -2.44 -3.17
C LYS A 20 -12.90 -3.03 -4.42
N GLN A 21 -13.32 -4.30 -4.32
CA GLN A 21 -13.98 -5.09 -5.36
C GLN A 21 -15.21 -5.80 -4.81
N LYS A 22 -16.16 -6.18 -5.68
CA LYS A 22 -17.42 -6.81 -5.23
C LYS A 22 -17.22 -8.21 -4.66
N ASN A 23 -16.30 -8.99 -5.22
CA ASN A 23 -16.18 -10.43 -4.97
C ASN A 23 -14.82 -10.84 -4.39
N ALA A 24 -14.10 -9.91 -3.74
CA ALA A 24 -12.78 -10.22 -3.22
C ALA A 24 -12.44 -9.35 -2.00
N THR A 25 -11.75 -9.95 -1.03
CA THR A 25 -11.25 -9.22 0.14
C THR A 25 -10.05 -8.35 -0.25
N THR A 26 -10.12 -7.06 0.03
CA THR A 26 -9.11 -6.08 -0.32
C THR A 26 -8.68 -5.25 0.88
N VAL A 27 -7.48 -4.67 0.82
CA VAL A 27 -6.95 -3.85 1.93
C VAL A 27 -7.84 -2.63 2.19
N GLN A 28 -8.30 -1.96 1.13
CA GLN A 28 -9.19 -0.80 1.24
C GLN A 28 -10.50 -1.14 1.92
N GLU A 29 -11.10 -2.30 1.61
CA GLU A 29 -12.36 -2.71 2.22
C GLU A 29 -12.21 -2.95 3.72
N ILE A 30 -11.11 -3.61 4.15
CA ILE A 30 -10.85 -3.85 5.57
C ILE A 30 -10.62 -2.53 6.30
N LEU A 31 -9.87 -1.61 5.69
CA LEU A 31 -9.62 -0.29 6.28
C LEU A 31 -10.92 0.54 6.39
N ASP A 32 -11.74 0.57 5.34
CA ASP A 32 -13.04 1.25 5.34
C ASP A 32 -13.98 0.70 6.43
N ARG A 33 -14.00 -0.63 6.62
CA ARG A 33 -14.78 -1.29 7.69
C ARG A 33 -14.25 -0.93 9.08
N ALA A 34 -12.92 -0.89 9.26
CA ALA A 34 -12.31 -0.50 10.52
C ALA A 34 -12.64 0.97 10.85
N LEU A 35 -12.54 1.87 9.86
CA LEU A 35 -12.94 3.27 10.02
C LEU A 35 -14.42 3.41 10.39
N LEU A 36 -15.31 2.69 9.72
CA LEU A 36 -16.73 2.68 10.07
C LEU A 36 -16.96 2.24 11.52
N LYS A 37 -16.22 1.22 11.99
CA LYS A 37 -16.36 0.69 13.35
C LYS A 37 -15.93 1.69 14.43
N ILE A 38 -14.85 2.46 14.19
CA ILE A 38 -14.34 3.42 15.19
C ILE A 38 -15.04 4.77 15.14
N THR A 39 -15.48 5.22 13.95
CA THR A 39 -16.08 6.56 13.79
C THR A 39 -17.60 6.56 13.74
N ASN A 40 -18.20 5.39 13.51
CA ASN A 40 -19.63 5.20 13.19
C ASN A 40 -20.09 5.97 11.93
N HIS A 41 -19.13 6.38 11.07
CA HIS A 41 -19.39 7.06 9.82
C HIS A 41 -18.82 6.28 8.64
N LYS A 42 -19.58 6.23 7.54
CA LYS A 42 -19.05 5.75 6.26
C LYS A 42 -18.08 6.78 5.70
N VAL A 43 -16.81 6.43 5.65
CA VAL A 43 -15.77 7.23 5.02
C VAL A 43 -15.21 6.51 3.80
N LYS A 44 -14.69 7.26 2.85
CA LYS A 44 -14.01 6.74 1.68
C LYS A 44 -12.53 7.02 1.80
N THR A 45 -11.71 5.99 1.67
CA THR A 45 -10.26 6.12 1.69
C THR A 45 -9.70 6.30 0.29
N PHE A 46 -8.62 7.10 0.18
CA PHE A 46 -7.89 7.38 -1.05
C PHE A 46 -6.41 7.11 -0.82
N ALA A 47 -5.84 6.20 -1.59
CA ALA A 47 -4.43 5.83 -1.49
C ALA A 47 -3.55 6.60 -2.48
N ALA A 48 -2.27 6.73 -2.16
CA ALA A 48 -1.26 7.30 -3.05
C ALA A 48 -1.08 6.49 -4.34
N GLY A 49 -1.24 5.17 -4.25
CA GLY A 49 -1.18 4.26 -5.39
C GLY A 49 -1.96 2.98 -5.12
N ARG A 50 -2.38 2.31 -6.19
CA ARG A 50 -3.01 0.98 -6.10
C ARG A 50 -1.93 -0.08 -6.16
N THR A 51 -2.11 -1.15 -5.41
CA THR A 51 -1.28 -2.36 -5.48
C THR A 51 -2.12 -3.52 -5.99
N ASP A 52 -1.51 -4.41 -6.76
CA ASP A 52 -2.15 -5.61 -7.27
C ASP A 52 -2.27 -6.70 -6.19
N ALA A 53 -2.98 -7.79 -6.49
CA ALA A 53 -3.14 -8.93 -5.61
C ALA A 53 -1.78 -9.49 -5.17
N GLY A 54 -1.64 -9.76 -3.87
CA GLY A 54 -0.41 -10.27 -3.28
C GLY A 54 0.70 -9.25 -3.03
N VAL A 55 0.59 -8.02 -3.54
CA VAL A 55 1.63 -6.99 -3.34
C VAL A 55 1.53 -6.41 -1.94
N HIS A 56 2.67 -6.38 -1.24
CA HIS A 56 2.81 -5.81 0.10
C HIS A 56 3.07 -4.30 0.04
N ALA A 57 2.91 -3.64 1.18
CA ALA A 57 3.38 -2.27 1.34
C ALA A 57 4.04 -2.10 2.72
N SER A 58 5.20 -1.46 2.74
CA SER A 58 5.87 -1.04 3.98
C SER A 58 5.43 0.34 4.46
N GLY A 59 4.77 1.14 3.60
CA GLY A 59 4.33 2.49 3.92
C GLY A 59 3.47 3.10 2.81
N GLN A 60 2.27 2.57 2.60
CA GLN A 60 1.28 3.17 1.70
C GLN A 60 0.66 4.38 2.37
N VAL A 61 0.66 5.51 1.69
CA VAL A 61 0.00 6.72 2.17
C VAL A 61 -1.46 6.73 1.73
N VAL A 62 -2.35 6.96 2.70
CA VAL A 62 -3.81 6.96 2.50
C VAL A 62 -4.38 8.19 3.17
N HIS A 63 -5.46 8.76 2.64
CA HIS A 63 -6.23 9.75 3.39
C HIS A 63 -7.72 9.47 3.33
N PHE A 64 -8.43 10.08 4.25
CA PHE A 64 -9.89 10.11 4.30
C PHE A 64 -10.37 11.40 4.96
N ASP A 65 -11.60 11.76 4.67
CA ASP A 65 -12.28 12.90 5.29
C ASP A 65 -13.30 12.40 6.30
N VAL A 66 -13.31 12.98 7.49
CA VAL A 66 -14.21 12.55 8.57
C VAL A 66 -14.66 13.73 9.41
N ASP A 67 -15.90 13.63 9.89
CA ASP A 67 -16.45 14.55 10.90
C ASP A 67 -16.58 13.77 12.22
N CYS A 68 -15.52 13.78 13.00
CA CYS A 68 -15.42 13.04 14.26
C CYS A 68 -14.55 13.82 15.26
N VAL A 69 -14.81 13.63 16.56
CA VAL A 69 -14.14 14.33 17.65
C VAL A 69 -12.68 13.86 17.85
N PHE A 70 -12.31 12.66 17.40
CA PHE A 70 -10.96 12.13 17.63
C PHE A 70 -9.89 13.02 17.00
N PRO A 71 -8.78 13.32 17.72
CA PRO A 71 -7.62 13.99 17.12
C PRO A 71 -7.03 13.20 15.97
N GLY A 72 -6.46 13.89 14.96
CA GLY A 72 -5.90 13.23 13.77
C GLY A 72 -4.80 12.22 14.06
N ASN A 73 -4.02 12.43 15.12
CA ASN A 73 -2.93 11.54 15.53
C ASN A 73 -3.40 10.28 16.31
N SER A 74 -4.64 10.22 16.78
CA SER A 74 -5.15 9.06 17.52
C SER A 74 -5.65 7.93 16.64
N TYR A 75 -5.85 8.17 15.33
CA TYR A 75 -6.38 7.15 14.42
C TYR A 75 -5.47 5.93 14.26
N ALA A 76 -4.14 6.09 14.41
CA ALA A 76 -3.22 4.96 14.34
C ALA A 76 -3.52 3.93 15.43
N GLU A 77 -3.65 4.35 16.68
CA GLU A 77 -3.95 3.46 17.81
C GLU A 77 -5.37 2.89 17.71
N LEU A 78 -6.37 3.74 17.43
CA LEU A 78 -7.76 3.33 17.32
C LEU A 78 -7.95 2.28 16.21
N LEU A 79 -7.36 2.49 15.03
CA LEU A 79 -7.45 1.53 13.92
C LEU A 79 -6.70 0.24 14.23
N ASN A 80 -5.52 0.31 14.81
CA ASN A 80 -4.74 -0.87 15.15
C ASN A 80 -5.42 -1.77 16.20
N SER A 81 -6.33 -1.23 17.02
CA SER A 81 -7.12 -2.02 17.99
C SER A 81 -8.17 -2.91 17.31
N VAL A 82 -8.57 -2.61 16.06
CA VAL A 82 -9.65 -3.32 15.35
C VAL A 82 -9.22 -3.95 14.02
N LEU A 83 -8.03 -3.60 13.51
CA LEU A 83 -7.46 -4.15 12.29
C LEU A 83 -6.86 -5.55 12.51
N PRO A 84 -6.91 -6.43 11.50
CA PRO A 84 -6.22 -7.71 11.55
C PRO A 84 -4.69 -7.53 11.62
N SER A 85 -3.96 -8.57 12.06
CA SER A 85 -2.49 -8.52 12.20
C SER A 85 -1.76 -8.26 10.88
N THR A 86 -2.39 -8.48 9.75
CA THR A 86 -1.86 -8.28 8.40
C THR A 86 -1.91 -6.83 7.91
N ILE A 87 -2.55 -5.92 8.63
CA ILE A 87 -2.61 -4.49 8.33
C ILE A 87 -2.26 -3.70 9.58
N ARG A 88 -1.37 -2.71 9.45
CA ARG A 88 -0.98 -1.81 10.54
C ARG A 88 -0.94 -0.37 10.07
N ILE A 89 -1.40 0.51 10.91
CA ILE A 89 -1.24 1.95 10.76
C ILE A 89 0.00 2.34 11.56
N LEU A 90 1.01 2.83 10.87
CA LEU A 90 2.27 3.24 11.48
C LEU A 90 2.15 4.65 12.08
N GLU A 91 1.43 5.52 11.38
CA GLU A 91 1.25 6.91 11.75
C GLU A 91 -0.08 7.44 11.23
N SER A 92 -0.64 8.41 11.95
CA SER A 92 -1.80 9.18 11.52
C SER A 92 -1.62 10.66 11.86
N VAL A 93 -2.01 11.54 10.95
CA VAL A 93 -1.87 12.99 11.11
C VAL A 93 -2.98 13.74 10.39
N GLU A 94 -3.41 14.85 10.97
CA GLU A 94 -4.32 15.77 10.31
C GLU A 94 -3.57 16.60 9.27
N VAL A 95 -4.13 16.71 8.07
CA VAL A 95 -3.54 17.44 6.95
C VAL A 95 -4.51 18.46 6.40
N LYS A 96 -4.00 19.42 5.62
CA LYS A 96 -4.85 20.44 4.98
C LYS A 96 -5.83 19.80 3.99
N ASP A 97 -7.01 20.36 3.84
CA ASP A 97 -8.04 19.86 2.92
C ASP A 97 -7.58 19.89 1.45
N SER A 98 -6.61 20.73 1.10
CA SER A 98 -6.00 20.78 -0.23
C SER A 98 -5.03 19.63 -0.50
N TRP A 99 -4.58 18.91 0.53
CA TRP A 99 -3.65 17.78 0.38
C TRP A 99 -4.39 16.52 -0.05
N HIS A 100 -3.82 15.76 -0.99
CA HIS A 100 -4.41 14.53 -1.49
C HIS A 100 -3.35 13.44 -1.66
N ALA A 101 -3.53 12.27 -1.05
CA ALA A 101 -2.53 11.20 -1.03
C ALA A 101 -1.99 10.84 -2.42
N CYS A 102 -2.83 10.82 -3.45
CA CYS A 102 -2.42 10.51 -4.81
C CYS A 102 -1.78 11.71 -5.54
N TYR A 103 -2.43 12.87 -5.49
CA TYR A 103 -2.02 14.03 -6.30
C TYR A 103 -0.89 14.82 -5.67
N SER A 104 -0.75 14.78 -4.34
CA SER A 104 0.36 15.41 -3.62
C SER A 104 1.58 14.49 -3.49
N ALA A 105 1.53 13.27 -4.04
CA ALA A 105 2.66 12.35 -4.00
C ALA A 105 3.79 12.84 -4.92
N VAL A 106 4.97 13.00 -4.35
CA VAL A 106 6.17 13.43 -5.08
C VAL A 106 6.87 12.24 -5.76
N TYR A 107 6.88 11.08 -5.10
CA TYR A 107 7.45 9.85 -5.65
C TYR A 107 6.74 8.62 -5.07
N ARG A 108 6.95 7.47 -5.74
CA ARG A 108 6.56 6.13 -5.27
C ARG A 108 7.76 5.22 -5.36
N HIS A 109 8.08 4.54 -4.28
CA HIS A 109 9.21 3.63 -4.22
C HIS A 109 8.70 2.18 -4.26
N TYR A 110 9.19 1.41 -5.22
CA TYR A 110 8.90 -0.02 -5.34
C TYR A 110 10.17 -0.83 -5.11
N ARG A 111 10.03 -1.96 -4.40
CA ARG A 111 11.11 -2.92 -4.19
C ARG A 111 10.63 -4.29 -4.63
N TYR A 112 11.36 -4.88 -5.54
CA TYR A 112 11.19 -6.28 -5.93
C TYR A 112 12.36 -7.09 -5.39
N VAL A 113 12.10 -8.12 -4.56
CA VAL A 113 13.14 -8.90 -3.91
C VAL A 113 13.26 -10.24 -4.60
N ILE A 114 14.45 -10.55 -5.12
CA ILE A 114 14.78 -11.83 -5.74
C ILE A 114 15.80 -12.53 -4.85
N ASN A 115 15.45 -13.73 -4.40
CA ASN A 115 16.39 -14.60 -3.70
C ASN A 115 17.05 -15.56 -4.72
N ASN A 116 18.31 -15.32 -5.06
CA ASN A 116 19.07 -16.12 -6.04
C ASN A 116 19.98 -17.14 -5.37
N SER A 117 19.82 -17.43 -4.09
CA SER A 117 20.57 -18.46 -3.39
C SER A 117 20.13 -19.87 -3.80
N LYS A 118 21.05 -20.86 -3.65
CA LYS A 118 20.77 -22.27 -3.98
C LYS A 118 19.55 -22.83 -3.25
N PHE A 119 19.37 -22.43 -1.99
CA PHE A 119 18.24 -22.87 -1.15
C PHE A 119 17.35 -21.66 -0.80
N PRO A 120 16.02 -21.86 -0.68
CA PRO A 120 15.13 -20.80 -0.25
C PRO A 120 15.46 -20.39 1.19
N ASN A 121 15.39 -19.10 1.47
CA ASN A 121 15.52 -18.58 2.83
C ASN A 121 14.14 -18.52 3.47
N LEU A 122 13.93 -19.29 4.55
CA LEU A 122 12.65 -19.43 5.22
C LEU A 122 12.08 -18.08 5.73
N PHE A 123 12.96 -17.17 6.14
CA PHE A 123 12.55 -15.87 6.72
C PHE A 123 12.10 -14.85 5.68
N ILE A 124 12.52 -14.99 4.43
CA ILE A 124 12.15 -14.07 3.36
C ILE A 124 11.37 -14.74 2.22
N ASN A 125 11.07 -16.02 2.34
CA ASN A 125 10.44 -16.77 1.27
C ASN A 125 9.09 -16.20 0.83
N ASN A 126 8.28 -15.72 1.77
CA ASN A 126 6.98 -15.10 1.48
C ASN A 126 7.10 -13.64 0.93
N TRP A 127 8.31 -13.05 0.98
CA TRP A 127 8.57 -11.66 0.64
C TRP A 127 9.52 -11.51 -0.54
N SER A 128 9.93 -12.65 -1.15
CA SER A 128 10.88 -12.68 -2.23
C SER A 128 10.53 -13.74 -3.26
N TRP A 129 10.93 -13.49 -4.50
CA TRP A 129 10.89 -14.50 -5.53
C TRP A 129 12.16 -15.37 -5.48
N HIS A 130 12.06 -16.62 -5.08
CA HIS A 130 13.18 -17.56 -5.09
C HIS A 130 13.44 -18.05 -6.52
N ARG A 131 14.63 -17.76 -7.04
CA ARG A 131 15.08 -18.19 -8.36
C ARG A 131 16.56 -18.57 -8.34
N TYR A 132 16.84 -19.87 -8.31
CA TYR A 132 18.20 -20.41 -8.24
C TYR A 132 18.75 -20.96 -9.57
N GLN A 133 17.92 -21.13 -10.60
CA GLN A 133 18.25 -21.86 -11.84
C GLN A 133 19.31 -21.20 -12.72
N LYS A 134 19.51 -19.88 -12.60
CA LYS A 134 20.56 -19.14 -13.28
C LYS A 134 21.07 -18.04 -12.37
N VAL A 135 22.38 -17.84 -12.40
CA VAL A 135 22.97 -16.62 -11.81
C VAL A 135 22.42 -15.43 -12.58
N LEU A 136 21.89 -14.46 -11.85
CA LEU A 136 21.37 -13.23 -12.44
C LEU A 136 22.54 -12.28 -12.74
N ASP A 137 22.50 -11.67 -13.91
CA ASP A 137 23.46 -10.62 -14.26
C ASP A 137 22.94 -9.27 -13.73
N GLU A 138 23.48 -8.87 -12.58
CA GLU A 138 23.06 -7.64 -11.89
C GLU A 138 23.37 -6.39 -12.72
N VAL A 139 24.42 -6.41 -13.52
CA VAL A 139 24.82 -5.27 -14.38
C VAL A 139 23.80 -5.09 -15.51
N LEU A 140 23.41 -6.18 -16.18
CA LEU A 140 22.37 -6.14 -17.20
C LEU A 140 21.02 -5.74 -16.62
N MET A 141 20.68 -6.23 -15.43
CA MET A 141 19.45 -5.84 -14.72
C MET A 141 19.45 -4.36 -14.36
N LEU A 142 20.56 -3.84 -13.84
CA LEU A 142 20.70 -2.42 -13.55
C LEU A 142 20.55 -1.54 -14.80
N ASN A 143 21.17 -1.94 -15.91
CA ASN A 143 21.07 -1.22 -17.16
C ASN A 143 19.63 -1.25 -17.72
N ALA A 144 18.95 -2.38 -17.61
CA ALA A 144 17.54 -2.51 -18.00
C ALA A 144 16.63 -1.64 -17.12
N SER A 145 16.84 -1.64 -15.80
CA SER A 145 16.04 -0.84 -14.86
C SER A 145 16.13 0.67 -15.12
N ARG A 146 17.32 1.16 -15.52
CA ARG A 146 17.49 2.56 -15.93
C ARG A 146 16.65 2.94 -17.14
N LYS A 147 16.48 2.03 -18.10
CA LYS A 147 15.61 2.24 -19.27
C LYS A 147 14.12 2.24 -18.88
N ILE A 148 13.72 1.37 -17.97
CA ILE A 148 12.34 1.30 -17.46
C ILE A 148 11.99 2.57 -16.67
N CYS A 149 12.91 3.06 -15.86
CA CYS A 149 12.71 4.29 -15.08
C CYS A 149 12.53 5.55 -15.96
N LEU A 150 13.03 5.54 -17.18
CA LEU A 150 12.83 6.62 -18.16
C LEU A 150 11.52 6.51 -18.93
N LEU A 151 10.82 5.37 -18.87
CA LEU A 151 9.51 5.15 -19.49
C LEU A 151 8.36 5.64 -18.59
N TYR A 152 8.48 6.84 -18.06
CA TYR A 152 7.43 7.51 -17.25
C TYR A 152 6.13 7.79 -18.05
N THR A 153 6.03 7.37 -19.28
CA THR A 153 4.92 7.65 -20.18
C THR A 153 4.17 6.41 -20.64
N SER A 154 4.47 5.23 -20.10
CA SER A 154 3.62 4.07 -20.37
C SER A 154 2.37 4.17 -19.50
N PRO A 155 1.20 4.54 -20.07
CA PRO A 155 -0.04 4.49 -19.30
C PRO A 155 -0.25 3.04 -18.88
N SER A 156 -0.54 2.83 -17.59
CA SER A 156 -1.02 1.54 -17.14
C SER A 156 -2.26 1.17 -17.96
N PRO A 157 -2.46 -0.10 -18.34
CA PRO A 157 -3.70 -0.52 -19.01
C PRO A 157 -4.98 -0.12 -18.26
N ARG A 158 -4.86 0.30 -17.01
CA ARG A 158 -5.95 0.80 -16.16
C ARG A 158 -6.19 2.30 -16.26
N ASP A 159 -5.29 3.04 -16.90
CA ASP A 159 -5.36 4.49 -17.09
C ASP A 159 -5.90 4.85 -18.49
N LEU A 160 -6.27 3.83 -19.27
CA LEU A 160 -6.98 3.99 -20.55
C LEU A 160 -8.48 4.14 -20.26
N PRO A 161 -9.17 5.07 -20.94
CA PRO A 161 -10.58 5.34 -20.76
C PRO A 161 -11.49 4.15 -21.08
#